data_4cc2609d3195348903ed35db4bb32d72
#
_entry.id   4cc2609d3195348903ed35db4bb32d72
#
_cell.length_a   1.000
_cell.length_b   1.000
_cell.length_c   1.000
_cell.angle_alpha   90.00
_cell.angle_beta   90.00
_cell.angle_gamma   90.00
#
_symmetry.space_group_name_H-M   'P 1'
#
loop_
_entity.id
_entity.type
_entity.pdbx_description
1 polymer ?
#
loop_
_entity_poly.entity_id
_entity_poly.type
_entity_poly.pdbx_seq_one_letter_code
_entity_poly.pdbx_strand_id
1 'polypeptide(L)'
;MTTTTTATPSSRTDTAAVEIRGLVKKFGATTALDGLDLTVARGSVTGFLGPNGAGKSTTIRVLLGLLRADGGTARLLGRDPWRDAVDLHRRIAYVPGDVTLWPNLTGAQAIEFLCGLRGGADHRRRDGLIERFELDPHRKARTYSKGNRQKVALVAAFASDADIYILDEPTSGLDPLMEKAFQQCVNEVSRRGAAVLLSSHILAEVEKLCDTVTIIR
;
A
#
# COMPACT_ATOMS: atom_id res chain seq x y z
N MET A 1 20.59 -8.66 10.89
CA MET A 1 21.13 -7.66 11.83
C MET A 1 20.03 -6.74 12.26
N THR A 2 19.99 -6.38 13.46
CA THR A 2 19.02 -5.97 14.44
C THR A 2 18.08 -4.84 14.03
N THR A 3 16.80 -5.09 14.07
CA THR A 3 15.71 -4.11 13.91
C THR A 3 15.59 -3.34 15.22
N THR A 4 15.79 -2.03 15.21
CA THR A 4 15.51 -1.18 16.39
C THR A 4 14.09 -0.63 16.23
N THR A 5 13.15 -1.22 16.97
CA THR A 5 11.79 -0.71 17.11
C THR A 5 11.77 0.24 18.31
N THR A 6 11.50 1.51 18.09
CA THR A 6 11.20 2.45 19.18
C THR A 6 9.68 2.55 19.30
N ALA A 7 9.10 1.82 20.26
CA ALA A 7 7.69 1.89 20.60
C ALA A 7 7.51 2.43 22.00
N THR A 8 6.69 3.46 22.17
CA THR A 8 6.12 3.88 23.45
C THR A 8 4.90 2.99 23.73
N PRO A 9 4.77 2.34 24.89
CA PRO A 9 3.66 1.43 25.16
C PRO A 9 2.40 2.20 25.54
N SER A 10 1.41 2.19 24.66
CA SER A 10 0.01 2.52 25.01
C SER A 10 -0.78 1.22 25.02
N SER A 11 -1.33 0.87 26.17
CA SER A 11 -2.15 -0.30 26.44
C SER A 11 -3.51 -0.21 25.75
N ARG A 12 -3.59 -0.70 24.51
CA ARG A 12 -4.81 -1.17 23.85
C ARG A 12 -4.43 -2.47 23.16
N THR A 13 -5.20 -3.53 23.39
CA THR A 13 -5.19 -4.76 22.59
C THR A 13 -5.70 -4.46 21.19
N ASP A 14 -5.02 -3.59 20.47
CA ASP A 14 -5.25 -3.33 19.07
C ASP A 14 -4.68 -4.51 18.29
N THR A 15 -5.58 -5.36 17.81
CA THR A 15 -5.23 -6.48 16.94
C THR A 15 -4.51 -5.91 15.71
N ALA A 16 -3.25 -6.26 15.52
CA ALA A 16 -2.47 -5.82 14.36
C ALA A 16 -3.21 -6.19 13.07
N ALA A 17 -3.35 -5.22 12.16
CA ALA A 17 -3.94 -5.48 10.85
C ALA A 17 -2.95 -6.21 9.94
N VAL A 18 -1.65 -5.90 10.08
CA VAL A 18 -0.54 -6.59 9.41
C VAL A 18 0.45 -7.04 10.47
N GLU A 19 0.83 -8.30 10.46
CA GLU A 19 1.83 -8.86 11.35
C GLU A 19 2.79 -9.74 10.56
N ILE A 20 4.07 -9.46 10.64
CA ILE A 20 5.15 -10.26 10.08
C ILE A 20 6.11 -10.58 11.21
N ARG A 21 6.50 -11.85 11.35
CA ARG A 21 7.46 -12.32 12.34
C ARG A 21 8.51 -13.23 11.72
N GLY A 22 9.77 -12.82 11.82
CA GLY A 22 10.93 -13.59 11.38
C GLY A 22 10.86 -13.98 9.91
N LEU A 23 10.32 -13.13 9.03
CA LEU A 23 10.05 -13.48 7.63
C LEU A 23 11.34 -13.69 6.87
N VAL A 24 11.45 -14.85 6.21
CA VAL A 24 12.59 -15.22 5.38
C VAL A 24 12.13 -15.48 3.94
N LYS A 25 12.88 -14.91 2.97
CA LYS A 25 12.71 -15.20 1.56
C LYS A 25 14.02 -15.31 0.83
N LYS A 26 14.21 -16.41 0.09
CA LYS A 26 15.41 -16.68 -0.69
C LYS A 26 15.04 -16.87 -2.17
N PHE A 27 15.92 -16.42 -3.05
CA PHE A 27 15.87 -16.64 -4.49
C PHE A 27 17.21 -17.28 -4.91
N GLY A 28 17.24 -18.61 -5.02
CA GLY A 28 18.48 -19.34 -5.23
C GLY A 28 19.48 -19.08 -4.09
N ALA A 29 20.64 -18.56 -4.41
CA ALA A 29 21.67 -18.21 -3.44
C ALA A 29 21.47 -16.84 -2.76
N THR A 30 20.53 -16.01 -3.23
CA THR A 30 20.31 -14.67 -2.71
C THR A 30 19.22 -14.68 -1.65
N THR A 31 19.54 -14.20 -0.43
CA THR A 31 18.56 -13.98 0.62
C THR A 31 17.99 -12.56 0.48
N ALA A 32 16.72 -12.44 0.10
CA ALA A 32 16.03 -11.18 -0.07
C ALA A 32 15.40 -10.65 1.22
N LEU A 33 14.99 -11.56 2.13
CA LEU A 33 14.49 -11.26 3.47
C LEU A 33 15.16 -12.23 4.45
N ASP A 34 15.68 -11.69 5.55
CA ASP A 34 16.40 -12.47 6.56
C ASP A 34 15.89 -12.12 7.98
N GLY A 35 14.76 -12.71 8.35
CA GLY A 35 14.17 -12.52 9.67
C GLY A 35 13.47 -11.18 9.87
N LEU A 36 12.74 -10.67 8.87
CA LEU A 36 12.02 -9.40 8.97
C LEU A 36 10.85 -9.51 9.94
N ASP A 37 10.76 -8.52 10.84
CA ASP A 37 9.60 -8.25 11.68
C ASP A 37 8.94 -6.93 11.27
N LEU A 38 7.61 -6.92 11.15
CA LEU A 38 6.81 -5.74 10.81
C LEU A 38 5.43 -5.85 11.43
N THR A 39 4.94 -4.77 12.03
CA THR A 39 3.58 -4.68 12.56
C THR A 39 2.93 -3.39 12.11
N VAL A 40 1.67 -3.47 11.62
CA VAL A 40 0.84 -2.32 11.31
C VAL A 40 -0.45 -2.42 12.10
N ALA A 41 -0.70 -1.46 12.97
CA ALA A 41 -1.93 -1.42 13.77
C ALA A 41 -3.11 -0.89 12.95
N ARG A 42 -4.34 -1.21 13.36
CA ARG A 42 -5.54 -0.59 12.79
C ARG A 42 -5.55 0.90 13.10
N GLY A 43 -6.01 1.71 12.14
CA GLY A 43 -6.09 3.16 12.29
C GLY A 43 -4.73 3.85 12.36
N SER A 44 -3.64 3.18 11.93
CA SER A 44 -2.31 3.77 11.91
C SER A 44 -1.67 3.74 10.52
N VAL A 45 -0.72 4.62 10.32
CA VAL A 45 0.14 4.70 9.14
C VAL A 45 1.55 4.25 9.53
N THR A 46 2.01 3.14 8.95
CA THR A 46 3.37 2.63 9.17
C THR A 46 4.21 2.81 7.92
N GLY A 47 5.30 3.54 8.05
CA GLY A 47 6.32 3.70 7.03
C GLY A 47 7.23 2.47 6.95
N PHE A 48 7.47 1.98 5.75
CA PHE A 48 8.40 0.88 5.45
C PHE A 48 9.55 1.43 4.62
N LEU A 49 10.61 1.89 5.31
CA LEU A 49 11.70 2.64 4.75
C LEU A 49 12.90 1.75 4.43
N GLY A 50 13.50 1.94 3.26
CA GLY A 50 14.73 1.24 2.88
C GLY A 50 15.16 1.55 1.46
N PRO A 51 16.45 1.32 1.13
CA PRO A 51 16.95 1.53 -0.21
C PRO A 51 16.31 0.59 -1.24
N ASN A 52 16.54 0.88 -2.53
CA ASN A 52 16.15 -0.05 -3.58
C ASN A 52 16.90 -1.36 -3.44
N GLY A 53 16.20 -2.48 -3.60
CA GLY A 53 16.77 -3.82 -3.41
C GLY A 53 16.75 -4.35 -1.97
N ALA A 54 16.38 -3.54 -0.96
CA ALA A 54 16.35 -3.98 0.44
C ALA A 54 15.27 -5.02 0.78
N GLY A 55 14.38 -5.38 -0.16
CA GLY A 55 13.34 -6.38 0.08
C GLY A 55 11.93 -5.80 0.27
N LYS A 56 11.70 -4.47 0.15
CA LYS A 56 10.37 -3.85 0.30
C LYS A 56 9.31 -4.50 -0.60
N SER A 57 9.56 -4.53 -1.90
CA SER A 57 8.60 -5.11 -2.87
C SER A 57 8.48 -6.64 -2.70
N THR A 58 9.51 -7.33 -2.22
CA THR A 58 9.44 -8.75 -1.88
C THR A 58 8.49 -8.97 -0.70
N THR A 59 8.60 -8.17 0.34
CA THR A 59 7.70 -8.18 1.50
C THR A 59 6.25 -7.91 1.06
N ILE A 60 6.02 -6.87 0.27
CA ILE A 60 4.69 -6.53 -0.26
C ILE A 60 4.10 -7.69 -1.06
N ARG A 61 4.89 -8.35 -1.92
CA ARG A 61 4.41 -9.53 -2.68
C ARG A 61 4.05 -10.69 -1.79
N VAL A 62 4.75 -10.90 -0.66
CA VAL A 62 4.36 -11.91 0.33
C VAL A 62 3.04 -11.53 0.99
N LEU A 63 2.87 -10.27 1.40
CA LEU A 63 1.61 -9.77 1.99
C LEU A 63 0.43 -9.86 1.03
N LEU A 64 0.67 -9.67 -0.28
CA LEU A 64 -0.36 -9.82 -1.30
C LEU A 64 -0.64 -11.30 -1.68
N GLY A 65 0.03 -12.28 -1.06
CA GLY A 65 -0.11 -13.68 -1.42
C GLY A 65 0.38 -14.02 -2.84
N LEU A 66 1.23 -13.18 -3.43
CA LEU A 66 1.82 -13.39 -4.75
C LEU A 66 3.16 -14.15 -4.68
N LEU A 67 3.71 -14.22 -3.47
CA LEU A 67 4.99 -14.87 -3.21
C LEU A 67 4.92 -15.61 -1.88
N ARG A 68 5.33 -16.88 -1.87
CA ARG A 68 5.39 -17.66 -0.64
C ARG A 68 6.70 -17.42 0.09
N ALA A 69 6.63 -17.20 1.41
CA ALA A 69 7.80 -17.14 2.27
C ALA A 69 8.46 -18.49 2.43
N ASP A 70 9.76 -18.50 2.69
CA ASP A 70 10.54 -19.72 2.95
C ASP A 70 10.66 -19.98 4.45
N GLY A 71 10.44 -18.97 5.30
CA GLY A 71 10.41 -19.07 6.77
C GLY A 71 9.70 -17.89 7.41
N GLY A 72 9.44 -18.02 8.71
CA GLY A 72 8.67 -17.02 9.46
C GLY A 72 7.16 -17.07 9.18
N THR A 73 6.46 -16.03 9.58
CA THR A 73 5.00 -15.91 9.39
C THR A 73 4.61 -14.52 8.92
N ALA A 74 3.56 -14.45 8.09
CA ALA A 74 2.87 -13.22 7.73
C ALA A 74 1.37 -13.40 7.95
N ARG A 75 0.70 -12.40 8.53
CA ARG A 75 -0.74 -12.40 8.75
C ARG A 75 -1.33 -11.04 8.38
N LEU A 76 -2.48 -11.07 7.73
CA LEU A 76 -3.31 -9.91 7.40
C LEU A 76 -4.67 -10.13 8.03
N LEU A 77 -5.07 -9.23 8.95
CA LEU A 77 -6.32 -9.38 9.71
C LEU A 77 -6.43 -10.75 10.43
N GLY A 78 -5.28 -11.28 10.91
CA GLY A 78 -5.16 -12.58 11.55
C GLY A 78 -5.13 -13.79 10.59
N ARG A 79 -5.25 -13.60 9.28
CA ARG A 79 -5.33 -14.64 8.24
C ARG A 79 -4.03 -14.77 7.46
N ASP A 80 -3.82 -15.94 6.86
CA ASP A 80 -2.64 -16.23 6.06
C ASP A 80 -2.79 -15.65 4.63
N PRO A 81 -1.92 -14.73 4.17
CA PRO A 81 -2.06 -14.10 2.88
C PRO A 81 -1.95 -15.06 1.68
N TRP A 82 -1.28 -16.19 1.84
CA TRP A 82 -1.17 -17.19 0.78
C TRP A 82 -2.42 -18.08 0.69
N ARG A 83 -2.94 -18.50 1.83
CA ARG A 83 -4.10 -19.43 1.89
C ARG A 83 -5.42 -18.70 1.68
N ASP A 84 -5.54 -17.50 2.22
CA ASP A 84 -6.77 -16.73 2.28
C ASP A 84 -6.78 -15.57 1.27
N ALA A 85 -5.92 -15.61 0.23
CA ALA A 85 -5.66 -14.50 -0.70
C ALA A 85 -6.95 -13.91 -1.31
N VAL A 86 -7.89 -14.74 -1.75
CA VAL A 86 -9.12 -14.28 -2.42
C VAL A 86 -9.98 -13.40 -1.51
N ASP A 87 -10.17 -13.81 -0.27
CA ASP A 87 -10.96 -13.03 0.70
C ASP A 87 -10.22 -11.77 1.15
N LEU A 88 -8.90 -11.89 1.34
CA LEU A 88 -8.06 -10.77 1.75
C LEU A 88 -7.99 -9.69 0.68
N HIS A 89 -7.90 -10.04 -0.60
CA HIS A 89 -7.83 -9.06 -1.69
C HIS A 89 -9.07 -8.16 -1.78
N ARG A 90 -10.23 -8.60 -1.32
CA ARG A 90 -11.42 -7.75 -1.21
C ARG A 90 -11.30 -6.68 -0.13
N ARG A 91 -10.41 -6.90 0.84
CA ARG A 91 -10.20 -6.05 2.01
C ARG A 91 -8.90 -5.23 1.94
N ILE A 92 -8.13 -5.41 0.87
CA ILE A 92 -6.84 -4.74 0.66
C ILE A 92 -6.94 -3.80 -0.54
N ALA A 93 -6.54 -2.55 -0.37
CA ALA A 93 -6.24 -1.65 -1.47
C ALA A 93 -4.73 -1.62 -1.70
N TYR A 94 -4.29 -1.95 -2.91
CA TYR A 94 -2.89 -1.94 -3.28
C TYR A 94 -2.61 -0.92 -4.38
N VAL A 95 -1.58 -0.10 -4.17
CA VAL A 95 -1.04 0.84 -5.16
C VAL A 95 0.41 0.44 -5.42
N PRO A 96 0.75 -0.05 -6.63
CA PRO A 96 2.12 -0.41 -6.98
C PRO A 96 2.98 0.82 -7.26
N GLY A 97 4.31 0.70 -7.07
CA GLY A 97 5.26 1.77 -7.36
C GLY A 97 5.43 2.08 -8.84
N ASP A 98 5.14 1.10 -9.69
CA ASP A 98 5.07 1.28 -11.16
C ASP A 98 3.70 0.81 -11.66
N VAL A 99 2.83 1.79 -11.92
CA VAL A 99 1.45 1.56 -12.34
C VAL A 99 1.39 1.28 -13.84
N THR A 100 1.01 0.05 -14.17
CA THR A 100 0.69 -0.37 -15.52
C THR A 100 -0.82 -0.47 -15.69
N LEU A 101 -1.38 0.22 -16.68
CA LEU A 101 -2.80 0.22 -16.99
C LEU A 101 -3.03 -0.38 -18.38
N TRP A 102 -4.24 -0.87 -18.63
CA TRP A 102 -4.66 -1.32 -19.96
C TRP A 102 -4.68 -0.14 -20.93
N PRO A 103 -3.86 -0.14 -22.02
CA PRO A 103 -3.59 1.05 -22.81
C PRO A 103 -4.84 1.60 -23.55
N ASN A 104 -5.82 0.76 -23.81
CA ASN A 104 -7.04 1.11 -24.53
C ASN A 104 -8.20 1.56 -23.64
N LEU A 105 -8.12 1.35 -22.31
CA LEU A 105 -9.11 1.85 -21.37
C LEU A 105 -8.90 3.35 -21.13
N THR A 106 -9.99 4.06 -20.86
CA THR A 106 -9.92 5.41 -20.31
C THR A 106 -9.59 5.34 -18.80
N GLY A 107 -9.19 6.47 -18.20
CA GLY A 107 -8.97 6.54 -16.76
C GLY A 107 -10.20 6.12 -15.96
N ALA A 108 -11.39 6.60 -16.35
CA ALA A 108 -12.64 6.20 -15.73
C ALA A 108 -12.90 4.70 -15.82
N GLN A 109 -12.70 4.10 -16.99
CA GLN A 109 -12.86 2.66 -17.18
C GLN A 109 -11.85 1.84 -16.36
N ALA A 110 -10.60 2.30 -16.27
CA ALA A 110 -9.57 1.64 -15.46
C ALA A 110 -9.91 1.72 -13.96
N ILE A 111 -10.36 2.88 -13.47
CA ILE A 111 -10.81 3.05 -12.08
C ILE A 111 -12.00 2.14 -11.79
N GLU A 112 -13.02 2.14 -12.64
CA GLU A 112 -14.21 1.30 -12.48
C GLU A 112 -13.86 -0.18 -12.43
N PHE A 113 -13.01 -0.63 -13.34
CA PHE A 113 -12.53 -2.01 -13.37
C PHE A 113 -11.79 -2.39 -12.09
N LEU A 114 -10.83 -1.56 -11.63
CA LEU A 114 -10.05 -1.81 -10.40
C LEU A 114 -10.93 -1.81 -9.15
N CYS A 115 -11.92 -0.91 -9.09
CA CYS A 115 -12.89 -0.88 -8.00
C CYS A 115 -13.79 -2.13 -8.02
N GLY A 116 -14.24 -2.56 -9.21
CA GLY A 116 -15.08 -3.74 -9.39
C GLY A 116 -14.44 -5.03 -8.86
N LEU A 117 -13.11 -5.16 -8.93
CA LEU A 117 -12.37 -6.31 -8.37
C LEU A 117 -12.49 -6.40 -6.83
N ARG A 118 -12.85 -5.31 -6.16
CA ARG A 118 -13.01 -5.22 -4.71
C ARG A 118 -14.47 -5.10 -4.24
N GLY A 119 -15.41 -5.24 -5.14
CA GLY A 119 -16.85 -5.15 -4.82
C GLY A 119 -17.50 -3.82 -5.17
N GLY A 120 -16.76 -2.92 -5.85
CA GLY A 120 -17.26 -1.62 -6.31
C GLY A 120 -16.62 -0.43 -5.61
N ALA A 121 -17.12 0.76 -5.95
CA ALA A 121 -16.70 2.02 -5.34
C ALA A 121 -17.94 2.85 -4.95
N ASP A 122 -17.75 3.71 -3.96
CA ASP A 122 -18.67 4.84 -3.76
C ASP A 122 -18.46 5.87 -4.89
N HIS A 123 -19.47 6.03 -5.74
CA HIS A 123 -19.40 6.92 -6.90
C HIS A 123 -19.13 8.38 -6.52
N ARG A 124 -19.71 8.87 -5.42
CA ARG A 124 -19.49 10.25 -4.96
C ARG A 124 -18.05 10.44 -4.50
N ARG A 125 -17.52 9.46 -3.75
CA ARG A 125 -16.11 9.48 -3.31
C ARG A 125 -15.17 9.39 -4.49
N ARG A 126 -15.45 8.51 -5.47
CA ARG A 126 -14.66 8.38 -6.70
C ARG A 126 -14.60 9.70 -7.46
N ASP A 127 -15.73 10.34 -7.69
CA ASP A 127 -15.82 11.58 -8.46
C ASP A 127 -15.09 12.73 -7.75
N GLY A 128 -15.26 12.86 -6.43
CA GLY A 128 -14.49 13.80 -5.62
C GLY A 128 -12.98 13.55 -5.59
N LEU A 129 -12.55 12.28 -5.67
CA LEU A 129 -11.13 11.94 -5.79
C LEU A 129 -10.58 12.27 -7.18
N ILE A 130 -11.34 12.04 -8.25
CA ILE A 130 -10.96 12.43 -9.62
C ILE A 130 -10.70 13.94 -9.68
N GLU A 131 -11.59 14.73 -9.08
CA GLU A 131 -11.44 16.19 -8.99
C GLU A 131 -10.22 16.57 -8.12
N ARG A 132 -10.10 16.00 -6.92
CA ARG A 132 -9.00 16.27 -5.97
C ARG A 132 -7.63 15.98 -6.55
N PHE A 133 -7.48 14.92 -7.35
CA PHE A 133 -6.24 14.56 -8.04
C PHE A 133 -6.08 15.23 -9.41
N GLU A 134 -6.98 16.12 -9.81
CA GLU A 134 -6.96 16.80 -11.11
C GLU A 134 -6.74 15.82 -12.27
N LEU A 135 -7.46 14.68 -12.22
CA LEU A 135 -7.33 13.64 -13.23
C LEU A 135 -8.37 13.85 -14.32
N ASP A 136 -7.93 13.93 -15.59
CA ASP A 136 -8.86 13.83 -16.72
C ASP A 136 -9.22 12.35 -16.96
N PRO A 137 -10.42 11.90 -16.55
CA PRO A 137 -10.79 10.48 -16.59
C PRO A 137 -11.14 9.97 -17.99
N HIS A 138 -11.30 10.87 -18.98
CA HIS A 138 -11.76 10.53 -20.33
C HIS A 138 -10.61 10.15 -21.27
N ARG A 139 -9.37 10.50 -20.92
CA ARG A 139 -8.20 10.16 -21.72
C ARG A 139 -7.88 8.67 -21.65
N LYS A 140 -7.35 8.11 -22.73
CA LYS A 140 -6.87 6.72 -22.76
C LYS A 140 -5.58 6.56 -21.96
N ALA A 141 -5.42 5.44 -21.26
CA ALA A 141 -4.29 5.16 -20.38
C ALA A 141 -2.93 5.22 -21.10
N ARG A 142 -2.88 4.88 -22.40
CA ARG A 142 -1.67 5.00 -23.21
C ARG A 142 -1.14 6.44 -23.36
N THR A 143 -1.98 7.45 -23.13
CA THR A 143 -1.60 8.87 -23.24
C THR A 143 -1.24 9.49 -21.89
N TYR A 144 -1.37 8.73 -20.80
CA TYR A 144 -1.04 9.22 -19.48
C TYR A 144 0.46 9.23 -19.21
N SER A 145 0.94 10.30 -18.59
CA SER A 145 2.26 10.33 -17.95
C SER A 145 2.34 9.31 -16.80
N LYS A 146 3.53 9.06 -16.28
CA LYS A 146 3.71 8.23 -15.09
C LYS A 146 2.84 8.73 -13.93
N GLY A 147 2.87 10.04 -13.63
CA GLY A 147 2.08 10.65 -12.57
C GLY A 147 0.57 10.47 -12.78
N ASN A 148 0.05 10.60 -13.99
CA ASN A 148 -1.38 10.38 -14.26
C ASN A 148 -1.79 8.90 -14.10
N ARG A 149 -0.94 7.95 -14.48
CA ARG A 149 -1.20 6.53 -14.16
C ARG A 149 -1.21 6.29 -12.65
N GLN A 150 -0.32 6.93 -11.91
CA GLN A 150 -0.29 6.89 -10.45
C GLN A 150 -1.58 7.43 -9.84
N LYS A 151 -2.07 8.60 -10.33
CA LYS A 151 -3.35 9.18 -9.91
C LYS A 151 -4.52 8.21 -10.13
N VAL A 152 -4.58 7.49 -11.25
CA VAL A 152 -5.62 6.47 -11.51
C VAL A 152 -5.60 5.39 -10.44
N ALA A 153 -4.42 4.85 -10.10
CA ALA A 153 -4.29 3.81 -9.08
C ALA A 153 -4.69 4.32 -7.67
N LEU A 154 -4.29 5.55 -7.34
CA LEU A 154 -4.66 6.20 -6.06
C LEU A 154 -6.17 6.43 -5.97
N VAL A 155 -6.80 6.98 -7.01
CA VAL A 155 -8.26 7.16 -7.06
C VAL A 155 -8.97 5.81 -6.87
N ALA A 156 -8.56 4.77 -7.61
CA ALA A 156 -9.17 3.45 -7.47
C ALA A 156 -8.97 2.84 -6.09
N ALA A 157 -7.82 3.07 -5.45
CA ALA A 157 -7.54 2.59 -4.10
C ALA A 157 -8.41 3.28 -3.05
N PHE A 158 -8.50 4.62 -3.09
CA PHE A 158 -9.21 5.41 -2.08
C PHE A 158 -10.72 5.51 -2.31
N ALA A 159 -11.22 5.21 -3.52
CA ALA A 159 -12.65 5.19 -3.84
C ALA A 159 -13.37 3.96 -3.25
N SER A 160 -12.65 2.87 -2.99
CA SER A 160 -13.17 1.66 -2.37
C SER A 160 -12.91 1.67 -0.86
N ASP A 161 -13.75 0.98 -0.09
CA ASP A 161 -13.46 0.71 1.31
C ASP A 161 -12.50 -0.48 1.43
N ALA A 162 -11.44 -0.29 2.20
CA ALA A 162 -10.47 -1.34 2.50
C ALA A 162 -10.07 -1.25 3.98
N ASP A 163 -9.78 -2.41 4.58
CA ASP A 163 -9.24 -2.47 5.94
C ASP A 163 -7.74 -2.20 5.99
N ILE A 164 -7.05 -2.51 4.88
CA ILE A 164 -5.60 -2.35 4.74
C ILE A 164 -5.29 -1.65 3.41
N TYR A 165 -4.47 -0.63 3.47
CA TYR A 165 -3.88 0.04 2.30
C TYR A 165 -2.38 -0.29 2.25
N ILE A 166 -1.93 -0.94 1.18
CA ILE A 166 -0.52 -1.20 0.89
C ILE A 166 -0.12 -0.28 -0.26
N LEU A 167 0.74 0.70 0.02
CA LEU A 167 1.10 1.76 -0.89
C LEU A 167 2.61 1.67 -1.16
N ASP A 168 2.99 1.21 -2.35
CA ASP A 168 4.39 1.02 -2.74
C ASP A 168 4.87 2.25 -3.51
N GLU A 169 5.72 3.08 -2.91
CA GLU A 169 6.24 4.35 -3.45
C GLU A 169 5.15 5.24 -4.10
N PRO A 170 4.03 5.50 -3.39
CA PRO A 170 2.80 6.04 -3.98
C PRO A 170 2.92 7.48 -4.49
N THR A 171 3.92 8.23 -4.07
CA THR A 171 4.17 9.63 -4.45
C THR A 171 5.03 9.75 -5.70
N SER A 172 5.56 8.62 -6.20
CA SER A 172 6.45 8.62 -7.37
C SER A 172 5.80 9.25 -8.62
N GLY A 173 6.35 10.38 -9.05
CA GLY A 173 5.87 11.13 -10.22
C GLY A 173 4.67 12.04 -9.97
N LEU A 174 4.28 12.25 -8.71
CA LEU A 174 3.34 13.28 -8.30
C LEU A 174 4.05 14.63 -8.14
N ASP A 175 3.34 15.70 -8.41
CA ASP A 175 3.76 17.04 -8.04
C ASP A 175 3.41 17.35 -6.56
N PRO A 176 3.98 18.41 -5.96
CA PRO A 176 3.76 18.71 -4.54
C PRO A 176 2.32 18.96 -4.12
N LEU A 177 1.46 19.43 -5.06
CA LEU A 177 0.04 19.63 -4.77
C LEU A 177 -0.68 18.27 -4.67
N MET A 178 -0.37 17.36 -5.56
CA MET A 178 -0.92 16.01 -5.57
C MET A 178 -0.40 15.16 -4.41
N GLU A 179 0.84 15.39 -3.95
CA GLU A 179 1.34 14.79 -2.72
C GLU A 179 0.52 15.22 -1.49
N LYS A 180 0.12 16.50 -1.41
CA LYS A 180 -0.79 16.97 -0.35
C LYS A 180 -2.15 16.29 -0.43
N ALA A 181 -2.72 16.16 -1.62
CA ALA A 181 -3.98 15.46 -1.83
C ALA A 181 -3.87 13.99 -1.38
N PHE A 182 -2.78 13.32 -1.71
CA PHE A 182 -2.47 11.97 -1.26
C PHE A 182 -2.39 11.88 0.28
N GLN A 183 -1.64 12.78 0.94
CA GLN A 183 -1.53 12.82 2.40
C GLN A 183 -2.88 12.97 3.08
N GLN A 184 -3.77 13.83 2.54
CA GLN A 184 -5.14 13.96 3.03
C GLN A 184 -5.92 12.65 2.93
N CYS A 185 -5.83 11.95 1.79
CA CYS A 185 -6.50 10.66 1.60
C CYS A 185 -5.99 9.61 2.59
N VAL A 186 -4.69 9.53 2.83
CA VAL A 186 -4.09 8.59 3.82
C VAL A 186 -4.62 8.90 5.22
N ASN A 187 -4.63 10.17 5.63
CA ASN A 187 -5.16 10.58 6.93
C ASN A 187 -6.67 10.28 7.07
N GLU A 188 -7.45 10.46 6.00
CA GLU A 188 -8.88 10.15 6.00
C GLU A 188 -9.14 8.65 6.21
N VAL A 189 -8.40 7.77 5.53
CA VAL A 189 -8.60 6.31 5.68
C VAL A 189 -8.08 5.80 7.01
N SER A 190 -6.95 6.30 7.51
CA SER A 190 -6.42 5.96 8.83
C SER A 190 -7.39 6.36 9.94
N ARG A 191 -7.96 7.58 9.91
CA ARG A 191 -8.97 8.03 10.86
C ARG A 191 -10.25 7.19 10.84
N ARG A 192 -10.58 6.55 9.73
CA ARG A 192 -11.70 5.60 9.62
C ARG A 192 -11.35 4.20 10.15
N GLY A 193 -10.14 4.00 10.67
CA GLY A 193 -9.68 2.76 11.29
C GLY A 193 -8.96 1.81 10.34
N ALA A 194 -8.71 2.19 9.10
CA ALA A 194 -7.91 1.39 8.18
C ALA A 194 -6.42 1.43 8.57
N ALA A 195 -5.73 0.32 8.35
CA ALA A 195 -4.27 0.24 8.49
C ALA A 195 -3.59 0.64 7.18
N VAL A 196 -2.54 1.44 7.26
CA VAL A 196 -1.79 1.87 6.07
C VAL A 196 -0.33 1.44 6.20
N LEU A 197 0.16 0.66 5.24
CA LEU A 197 1.57 0.36 5.04
C LEU A 197 2.08 1.14 3.84
N LEU A 198 2.98 2.09 4.07
CA LEU A 198 3.54 2.98 3.06
C LEU A 198 5.02 2.68 2.86
N SER A 199 5.40 2.13 1.71
CA SER A 199 6.81 1.97 1.38
C SER A 199 7.38 3.25 0.76
N SER A 200 8.58 3.62 1.18
CA SER A 200 9.34 4.73 0.59
C SER A 200 10.84 4.50 0.76
N HIS A 201 11.63 5.16 -0.08
CA HIS A 201 13.06 5.31 0.12
C HIS A 201 13.44 6.73 0.59
N ILE A 202 12.44 7.61 0.80
CA ILE A 202 12.60 9.01 1.19
C ILE A 202 12.12 9.19 2.63
N LEU A 203 13.06 9.47 3.54
CA LEU A 203 12.77 9.64 4.98
C LEU A 203 11.79 10.79 5.23
N ALA A 204 11.95 11.92 4.56
CA ALA A 204 11.11 13.09 4.75
C ALA A 204 9.62 12.89 4.41
N GLU A 205 9.29 11.96 3.51
CA GLU A 205 7.90 11.57 3.23
C GLU A 205 7.30 10.78 4.39
N VAL A 206 8.08 9.83 4.92
CA VAL A 206 7.67 8.96 6.01
C VAL A 206 7.48 9.74 7.31
N GLU A 207 8.39 10.63 7.64
CA GLU A 207 8.31 11.49 8.85
C GLU A 207 7.06 12.38 8.90
N LYS A 208 6.58 12.83 7.74
CA LYS A 208 5.41 13.72 7.66
C LYS A 208 4.07 12.99 7.82
N LEU A 209 4.03 11.69 7.52
CA LEU A 209 2.76 10.99 7.34
C LEU A 209 2.59 9.78 8.25
N CYS A 210 3.70 9.19 8.72
CA CYS A 210 3.66 7.91 9.41
C CYS A 210 3.73 8.06 10.92
N ASP A 211 2.90 7.29 11.63
CA ASP A 211 2.92 7.19 13.09
C ASP A 211 4.11 6.36 13.59
N THR A 212 4.51 5.36 12.80
CA THR A 212 5.62 4.44 13.09
C THR A 212 6.43 4.17 11.84
N VAL A 213 7.69 3.76 12.02
CA VAL A 213 8.59 3.44 10.89
C VAL A 213 9.30 2.13 11.15
N THR A 214 9.31 1.26 10.16
CA THR A 214 10.17 0.07 10.11
C THR A 214 11.22 0.27 9.03
N ILE A 215 12.49 0.07 9.38
CA ILE A 215 13.61 0.22 8.45
C ILE A 215 14.10 -1.16 8.04
N ILE A 216 14.20 -1.38 6.73
CA ILE A 216 14.77 -2.59 6.13
C ILE A 216 16.08 -2.23 5.40
N ARG A 217 17.09 -3.09 5.56
CA ARG A 217 18.44 -2.91 4.96
C ARG A 217 18.88 -4.16 4.25
#